data_7919527f0d12c18472384426c6147d1c
#
_entry.id   7919527f0d12c18472384426c6147d1c
#
_cell.length_a   1.000
_cell.length_b   1.000
_cell.length_c   1.000
_cell.angle_alpha   90.00
_cell.angle_beta   90.00
_cell.angle_gamma   90.00
#
_symmetry.space_group_name_H-M   'P 1'
#
loop_
_entity.id
_entity.type
_entity.pdbx_description
1 polymer ?
#
loop_
_entity_poly.entity_id
_entity_poly.type
_entity_poly.pdbx_seq_one_letter_code
_entity_poly.pdbx_strand_id
1 'polypeptide(L)'
;MESPSFLGELFVDSAGIIDDIIREVPPQGMFSYSDLLKMVREKMFNGVGMSSNRGTKTYILFLEGEPEGALISDSTGELYGNKAIYLIRGEDHFTIYPLNPAVVERLIFGCRIYDKSHLTPSYSLGLPEIGKKAEGIGRLIIAIKKDGVPAAGITVKVRRNGQIVGNDISDQKGEVSFRLLYAPYEVLIVRNENDMDVYEFSFAPDLQEKPLDLEIG
;
A
#
# COMPACT_ATOMS: atom_id res chain seq x y z
N MET A 1 2.43 60.09 -3.42
CA MET A 1 1.34 59.19 -3.88
C MET A 1 1.91 57.79 -3.81
N GLU A 2 1.72 57.16 -2.65
CA GLU A 2 2.10 55.78 -2.39
C GLU A 2 0.92 54.88 -2.70
N SER A 3 1.11 53.94 -3.61
CA SER A 3 0.10 52.92 -3.93
C SER A 3 0.15 51.87 -2.83
N PRO A 4 -0.97 51.49 -2.19
CA PRO A 4 -0.96 50.40 -1.24
C PRO A 4 -0.89 49.08 -2.05
N SER A 5 0.16 48.31 -1.83
CA SER A 5 0.27 46.93 -2.24
C SER A 5 -0.69 46.07 -1.39
N PHE A 6 -1.92 45.93 -1.84
CA PHE A 6 -2.87 44.97 -1.33
C PHE A 6 -2.71 43.64 -2.11
N LEU A 7 -1.76 42.85 -1.70
CA LEU A 7 -1.72 41.41 -1.96
C LEU A 7 -1.37 40.72 -0.64
N GLY A 8 -2.30 40.83 0.31
CA GLY A 8 -2.37 39.87 1.37
C GLY A 8 -2.85 38.56 0.77
N GLU A 9 -1.92 37.62 0.54
CA GLU A 9 -2.27 36.24 0.29
C GLU A 9 -3.17 35.80 1.46
N LEU A 10 -4.43 35.48 1.14
CA LEU A 10 -5.29 34.77 2.08
C LEU A 10 -4.65 33.40 2.30
N PHE A 11 -3.81 33.30 3.30
CA PHE A 11 -3.41 31.99 3.82
C PHE A 11 -4.67 31.35 4.40
N VAL A 12 -5.25 30.43 3.66
CA VAL A 12 -6.35 29.60 4.16
C VAL A 12 -5.71 28.66 5.18
N ASP A 13 -6.00 28.86 6.46
CA ASP A 13 -5.62 27.95 7.56
C ASP A 13 -6.46 26.66 7.45
N SER A 14 -6.00 25.75 6.61
CA SER A 14 -6.72 24.49 6.35
C SER A 14 -6.70 23.58 7.56
N ALA A 15 -5.62 23.59 8.36
CA ALA A 15 -5.53 22.85 9.61
C ALA A 15 -6.54 23.34 10.63
N GLY A 16 -6.67 24.67 10.77
CA GLY A 16 -7.67 25.28 11.67
C GLY A 16 -9.10 24.92 11.29
N ILE A 17 -9.41 24.88 9.99
CA ILE A 17 -10.74 24.47 9.51
C ILE A 17 -11.00 23.00 9.89
N ILE A 18 -10.05 22.10 9.68
CA ILE A 18 -10.20 20.69 10.05
C ILE A 18 -10.36 20.56 11.58
N ASP A 19 -9.54 21.25 12.36
CA ASP A 19 -9.61 21.24 13.82
C ASP A 19 -10.98 21.69 14.34
N ASP A 20 -11.55 22.73 13.75
CA ASP A 20 -12.87 23.22 14.14
C ASP A 20 -13.97 22.18 13.84
N ILE A 21 -13.88 21.50 12.70
CA ILE A 21 -14.84 20.46 12.33
C ILE A 21 -14.73 19.25 13.27
N ILE A 22 -13.51 18.75 13.54
CA ILE A 22 -13.33 17.55 14.37
C ILE A 22 -13.54 17.80 15.86
N ARG A 23 -13.48 19.04 16.32
CA ARG A 23 -13.72 19.41 17.73
C ARG A 23 -15.09 19.00 18.23
N GLU A 24 -16.10 19.03 17.35
CA GLU A 24 -17.48 18.67 17.68
C GLU A 24 -17.77 17.18 17.47
N VAL A 25 -16.79 16.42 16.98
CA VAL A 25 -16.95 15.00 16.66
C VAL A 25 -16.24 14.12 17.67
N PRO A 26 -16.93 13.13 18.30
CA PRO A 26 -16.27 12.23 19.23
C PRO A 26 -15.27 11.32 18.47
N PRO A 27 -14.05 11.16 19.01
CA PRO A 27 -13.06 10.27 18.42
C PRO A 27 -13.50 8.80 18.52
N GLN A 28 -13.19 7.99 17.51
CA GLN A 28 -13.54 6.56 17.49
C GLN A 28 -12.37 5.61 17.77
N GLY A 29 -11.22 6.13 18.16
CA GLY A 29 -10.05 5.32 18.53
C GLY A 29 -8.74 5.92 18.04
N MET A 30 -7.66 5.28 18.47
CA MET A 30 -6.29 5.63 18.10
C MET A 30 -5.61 4.40 17.51
N PHE A 31 -4.91 4.58 16.39
CA PHE A 31 -4.29 3.51 15.61
C PHE A 31 -2.87 3.88 15.22
N SER A 32 -1.97 2.90 15.12
CA SER A 32 -0.72 3.07 14.38
C SER A 32 -1.02 3.36 12.91
N TYR A 33 -0.10 3.94 12.17
CA TYR A 33 -0.31 4.26 10.75
C TYR A 33 -0.71 3.02 9.92
N SER A 34 -0.06 1.88 10.15
CA SER A 34 -0.35 0.63 9.45
C SER A 34 -1.73 0.07 9.78
N ASP A 35 -2.11 0.08 11.06
CA ASP A 35 -3.42 -0.40 11.51
C ASP A 35 -4.55 0.53 11.07
N LEU A 36 -4.27 1.84 11.02
CA LEU A 36 -5.18 2.84 10.49
C LEU A 36 -5.57 2.52 9.05
N LEU A 37 -4.57 2.36 8.15
CA LEU A 37 -4.83 2.08 6.72
C LEU A 37 -5.60 0.77 6.51
N LYS A 38 -5.36 -0.24 7.33
CA LYS A 38 -6.10 -1.50 7.31
C LYS A 38 -7.55 -1.30 7.75
N MET A 39 -7.74 -0.70 8.93
CA MET A 39 -9.05 -0.49 9.54
C MET A 39 -9.96 0.38 8.66
N VAL A 40 -9.45 1.49 8.11
CA VAL A 40 -10.27 2.40 7.27
C VAL A 40 -10.77 1.70 6.01
N ARG A 41 -9.94 0.85 5.40
CA ARG A 41 -10.30 0.08 4.21
C ARG A 41 -11.34 -1.00 4.53
N GLU A 42 -11.13 -1.77 5.61
CA GLU A 42 -12.06 -2.81 6.04
C GLU A 42 -13.46 -2.27 6.37
N LYS A 43 -13.52 -1.05 6.93
CA LYS A 43 -14.78 -0.42 7.36
C LYS A 43 -15.37 0.58 6.36
N MET A 44 -14.74 0.76 5.19
CA MET A 44 -15.14 1.80 4.22
C MET A 44 -15.28 3.17 4.91
N PHE A 45 -14.32 3.49 5.78
CA PHE A 45 -14.40 4.64 6.67
C PHE A 45 -14.36 5.96 5.91
N ASN A 46 -15.20 6.91 6.35
CA ASN A 46 -15.19 8.30 5.89
C ASN A 46 -14.87 9.22 7.07
N GLY A 47 -13.86 10.08 6.92
CA GLY A 47 -13.46 10.96 8.00
C GLY A 47 -12.00 11.40 7.96
N VAL A 48 -11.50 11.77 9.13
CA VAL A 48 -10.13 12.29 9.33
C VAL A 48 -9.38 11.43 10.34
N GLY A 49 -8.15 11.05 10.00
CA GLY A 49 -7.15 10.61 10.95
C GLY A 49 -6.24 11.78 11.31
N MET A 50 -6.10 12.12 12.60
CA MET A 50 -5.25 13.20 13.07
C MET A 50 -4.18 12.69 14.03
N SER A 51 -2.94 13.08 13.78
CA SER A 51 -1.79 12.92 14.67
C SER A 51 -1.25 14.26 15.09
N SER A 52 -0.81 14.36 16.35
CA SER A 52 -0.15 15.56 16.85
C SER A 52 1.13 15.18 17.59
N ASN A 53 2.26 15.65 17.11
CA ASN A 53 3.56 15.33 17.68
C ASN A 53 4.47 16.57 17.64
N ARG A 54 4.99 16.99 18.81
CA ARG A 54 5.97 18.09 18.96
C ARG A 54 5.61 19.38 18.22
N GLY A 55 4.32 19.75 18.20
CA GLY A 55 3.85 20.97 17.54
C GLY A 55 3.56 20.83 16.06
N THR A 56 3.76 19.64 15.49
CA THR A 56 3.33 19.28 14.13
C THR A 56 2.00 18.53 14.20
N LYS A 57 1.02 18.96 13.43
CA LYS A 57 -0.25 18.26 13.22
C LYS A 57 -0.29 17.64 11.85
N THR A 58 -0.67 16.39 11.79
CA THR A 58 -0.79 15.62 10.53
C THR A 58 -2.22 15.12 10.39
N TYR A 59 -2.81 15.35 9.24
CA TYR A 59 -4.16 14.91 8.91
C TYR A 59 -4.14 14.05 7.65
N ILE A 60 -4.90 12.96 7.69
CA ILE A 60 -5.19 12.11 6.54
C ILE A 60 -6.71 12.07 6.39
N LEU A 61 -7.22 12.39 5.21
CA LEU A 61 -8.64 12.38 4.90
C LEU A 61 -8.98 11.11 4.13
N PHE A 62 -9.97 10.39 4.63
CA PHE A 62 -10.40 9.11 4.08
C PHE A 62 -11.80 9.23 3.50
N LEU A 63 -11.97 8.77 2.26
CA LEU A 63 -13.25 8.67 1.58
C LEU A 63 -13.43 7.23 1.10
N GLU A 64 -14.55 6.60 1.50
CA GLU A 64 -14.86 5.20 1.16
C GLU A 64 -13.72 4.21 1.48
N GLY A 65 -13.03 4.46 2.61
CA GLY A 65 -11.93 3.61 3.07
C GLY A 65 -10.58 3.88 2.40
N GLU A 66 -10.53 4.81 1.43
CA GLU A 66 -9.28 5.15 0.74
C GLU A 66 -8.76 6.52 1.21
N PRO A 67 -7.44 6.66 1.42
CA PRO A 67 -6.82 7.93 1.71
C PRO A 67 -6.79 8.80 0.44
N GLU A 68 -7.50 9.91 0.49
CA GLU A 68 -7.70 10.82 -0.65
C GLU A 68 -7.09 12.19 -0.45
N GLY A 69 -6.83 12.59 0.80
CA GLY A 69 -6.22 13.88 1.13
C GLY A 69 -5.23 13.78 2.27
N ALA A 70 -4.22 14.65 2.29
CA ALA A 70 -3.26 14.78 3.39
C ALA A 70 -2.85 16.24 3.61
N LEU A 71 -2.63 16.58 4.89
CA LEU A 71 -2.19 17.89 5.32
C LEU A 71 -1.24 17.73 6.52
N ILE A 72 -0.13 18.44 6.50
CA ILE A 72 0.76 18.64 7.66
C ILE A 72 0.83 20.14 7.95
N SER A 73 0.64 20.51 9.21
CA SER A 73 0.75 21.88 9.68
C SER A 73 1.70 21.95 10.85
N ASP A 74 2.63 22.91 10.82
CA ASP A 74 3.54 23.24 11.91
C ASP A 74 3.76 24.75 12.02
N SER A 75 4.70 25.17 12.85
CA SER A 75 5.04 26.59 13.06
C SER A 75 5.60 27.29 11.80
N THR A 76 5.99 26.54 10.77
CA THR A 76 6.57 27.06 9.52
C THR A 76 5.57 27.18 8.40
N GLY A 77 4.40 26.53 8.51
CA GLY A 77 3.32 26.56 7.54
C GLY A 77 2.64 25.21 7.31
N GLU A 78 2.02 25.07 6.15
CA GLU A 78 1.25 23.88 5.78
C GLU A 78 1.79 23.21 4.50
N LEU A 79 1.80 21.87 4.52
CA LEU A 79 2.11 21.01 3.38
C LEU A 79 0.89 20.18 3.01
N TYR A 80 0.64 19.99 1.71
CA TYR A 80 -0.58 19.38 1.19
C TYR A 80 -0.31 18.18 0.28
N GLY A 81 -1.27 17.26 0.26
CA GLY A 81 -1.34 16.14 -0.68
C GLY A 81 -0.09 15.26 -0.67
N ASN A 82 0.50 15.04 -1.83
CA ASN A 82 1.68 14.18 -1.96
C ASN A 82 2.84 14.61 -1.06
N LYS A 83 3.10 15.93 -0.93
CA LYS A 83 4.19 16.42 -0.08
C LYS A 83 3.97 16.08 1.40
N ALA A 84 2.72 16.16 1.87
CA ALA A 84 2.37 15.81 3.23
C ALA A 84 2.51 14.30 3.48
N ILE A 85 1.97 13.47 2.58
CA ILE A 85 1.97 12.02 2.76
C ILE A 85 3.37 11.41 2.79
N TYR A 86 4.33 11.96 2.05
CA TYR A 86 5.73 11.51 2.07
C TYR A 86 6.44 11.74 3.42
N LEU A 87 5.93 12.63 4.25
CA LEU A 87 6.53 12.94 5.55
C LEU A 87 5.91 12.15 6.71
N ILE A 88 4.83 11.42 6.48
CA ILE A 88 4.20 10.57 7.48
C ILE A 88 5.10 9.38 7.80
N ARG A 89 5.33 9.16 9.09
CA ARG A 89 6.19 8.07 9.58
C ARG A 89 5.36 6.90 10.05
N GLY A 90 5.89 5.69 9.87
CA GLY A 90 5.22 4.45 10.31
C GLY A 90 4.97 4.37 11.82
N GLU A 91 5.73 5.12 12.62
CA GLU A 91 5.60 5.22 14.08
C GLU A 91 4.51 6.21 14.55
N ASP A 92 3.94 7.01 13.64
CA ASP A 92 2.90 7.97 13.99
C ASP A 92 1.59 7.25 14.38
N HIS A 93 0.93 7.80 15.41
CA HIS A 93 -0.37 7.33 15.87
C HIS A 93 -1.44 8.35 15.54
N PHE A 94 -2.56 7.87 15.01
CA PHE A 94 -3.65 8.70 14.54
C PHE A 94 -4.92 8.44 15.34
N THR A 95 -5.54 9.52 15.82
CA THR A 95 -6.92 9.50 16.33
C THR A 95 -7.87 9.71 15.16
N ILE A 96 -8.93 8.90 15.06
CA ILE A 96 -9.88 8.98 13.94
C ILE A 96 -11.19 9.68 14.36
N TYR A 97 -11.69 10.49 13.42
CA TYR A 97 -12.92 11.26 13.55
C TYR A 97 -13.83 10.98 12.35
N PRO A 98 -14.99 10.33 12.54
CA PRO A 98 -15.91 10.05 11.45
C PRO A 98 -16.57 11.34 10.97
N LEU A 99 -16.62 11.54 9.66
CA LEU A 99 -17.28 12.69 9.04
C LEU A 99 -18.23 12.25 7.93
N ASN A 100 -19.19 13.13 7.62
CA ASN A 100 -20.03 12.93 6.46
C ASN A 100 -19.18 12.96 5.17
N PRO A 101 -19.36 12.00 4.23
CA PRO A 101 -18.61 11.95 2.97
C PRO A 101 -18.54 13.27 2.22
N ALA A 102 -19.66 14.01 2.14
CA ALA A 102 -19.71 15.31 1.45
C ALA A 102 -18.84 16.38 2.12
N VAL A 103 -18.61 16.29 3.44
CA VAL A 103 -17.67 17.17 4.15
C VAL A 103 -16.25 16.78 3.80
N VAL A 104 -15.93 15.48 3.83
CA VAL A 104 -14.61 14.96 3.49
C VAL A 104 -14.23 15.34 2.05
N GLU A 105 -15.12 15.18 1.07
CA GLU A 105 -14.89 15.56 -0.33
C GLU A 105 -14.48 17.03 -0.47
N ARG A 106 -15.14 17.93 0.28
CA ARG A 106 -14.81 19.38 0.25
C ARG A 106 -13.43 19.65 0.83
N LEU A 107 -13.07 18.98 1.92
CA LEU A 107 -11.75 19.10 2.53
C LEU A 107 -10.65 18.56 1.63
N ILE A 108 -10.87 17.44 0.95
CA ILE A 108 -9.91 16.83 0.01
C ILE A 108 -9.53 17.78 -1.13
N PHE A 109 -10.45 18.68 -1.56
CA PHE A 109 -10.20 19.55 -2.70
C PHE A 109 -8.91 20.37 -2.59
N GLY A 110 -8.57 20.83 -1.37
CA GLY A 110 -7.35 21.62 -1.10
C GLY A 110 -6.09 20.79 -0.83
N CYS A 111 -6.22 19.50 -0.53
CA CYS A 111 -5.10 18.66 -0.07
C CYS A 111 -5.08 17.25 -0.69
N ARG A 112 -5.55 17.13 -1.93
CA ARG A 112 -5.69 15.84 -2.62
C ARG A 112 -4.35 15.13 -2.81
N ILE A 113 -4.38 13.81 -2.59
CA ILE A 113 -3.28 12.90 -2.87
C ILE A 113 -3.48 12.36 -4.29
N TYR A 114 -2.49 12.55 -5.16
CA TYR A 114 -2.49 12.03 -6.53
C TYR A 114 -1.62 10.78 -6.67
N ASP A 115 -0.54 10.68 -5.89
CA ASP A 115 0.34 9.52 -5.86
C ASP A 115 0.10 8.73 -4.57
N LYS A 116 -0.58 7.60 -4.72
CA LYS A 116 -0.92 6.69 -3.61
C LYS A 116 0.10 5.56 -3.42
N SER A 117 1.21 5.56 -4.14
CA SER A 117 2.22 4.49 -4.07
C SER A 117 2.80 4.31 -2.65
N HIS A 118 2.86 5.38 -1.87
CA HIS A 118 3.31 5.36 -0.47
C HIS A 118 2.22 5.05 0.55
N LEU A 119 0.95 5.05 0.11
CA LEU A 119 -0.22 4.77 0.96
C LEU A 119 -0.69 3.33 0.88
N THR A 120 -0.15 2.59 -0.04
CA THR A 120 -0.24 1.15 0.12
C THR A 120 0.33 0.89 1.51
N PRO A 121 -0.43 0.24 2.45
CA PRO A 121 0.27 -0.36 3.54
C PRO A 121 1.43 -1.03 2.83
N SER A 122 2.64 -0.66 3.20
CA SER A 122 3.71 -1.60 3.03
C SER A 122 3.18 -2.82 3.78
N TYR A 123 2.37 -3.67 3.11
CA TYR A 123 2.74 -5.04 3.19
C TYR A 123 4.19 -4.93 2.76
N SER A 124 5.04 -4.73 3.76
CA SER A 124 6.43 -4.93 3.54
C SER A 124 6.44 -6.30 2.88
N LEU A 125 6.37 -6.32 1.55
CA LEU A 125 7.25 -7.21 0.87
C LEU A 125 8.51 -6.87 1.60
N GLY A 126 8.84 -7.63 2.64
CA GLY A 126 10.02 -7.37 3.44
C GLY A 126 11.19 -7.36 2.48
N LEU A 127 11.27 -6.25 1.75
CA LEU A 127 12.46 -5.96 0.97
C LEU A 127 13.49 -5.76 2.06
N PRO A 128 14.38 -6.75 2.27
CA PRO A 128 15.40 -6.60 3.27
C PRO A 128 16.13 -5.31 2.97
N GLU A 129 16.30 -4.47 3.98
CA GLU A 129 17.35 -3.46 3.94
C GLU A 129 18.59 -4.11 3.36
N ILE A 130 19.18 -3.51 2.32
CA ILE A 130 20.38 -4.03 1.67
C ILE A 130 21.39 -4.36 2.77
N GLY A 131 21.64 -5.66 2.99
CA GLY A 131 22.60 -6.14 3.98
C GLY A 131 22.05 -6.92 5.17
N LYS A 132 20.73 -6.96 5.46
CA LYS A 132 20.13 -7.86 6.45
C LYS A 132 19.50 -9.06 5.76
N LYS A 133 19.89 -10.27 6.14
CA LYS A 133 19.20 -11.50 5.76
C LYS A 133 17.80 -11.43 6.38
N ALA A 134 16.76 -11.13 5.59
CA ALA A 134 15.40 -11.17 6.08
C ALA A 134 15.05 -12.64 6.36
N GLU A 135 14.77 -12.95 7.61
CA GLU A 135 14.16 -14.21 7.98
C GLU A 135 12.82 -14.31 7.26
N GLY A 136 12.65 -15.35 6.45
CA GLY A 136 11.39 -15.62 5.78
C GLY A 136 11.28 -15.26 4.29
N ILE A 137 12.37 -14.85 3.62
CA ILE A 137 12.42 -14.73 2.16
C ILE A 137 13.32 -15.80 1.57
N GLY A 138 12.83 -16.44 0.50
CA GLY A 138 13.58 -17.43 -0.24
C GLY A 138 13.47 -17.26 -1.76
N ARG A 139 14.28 -18.03 -2.48
CA ARG A 139 14.18 -18.19 -3.92
C ARG A 139 13.40 -19.46 -4.22
N LEU A 140 12.21 -19.32 -4.78
CA LEU A 140 11.43 -20.42 -5.32
C LEU A 140 11.87 -20.66 -6.77
N ILE A 141 12.17 -21.92 -7.10
CA ILE A 141 12.38 -22.36 -8.48
C ILE A 141 11.23 -23.30 -8.83
N ILE A 142 10.58 -23.07 -9.97
CA ILE A 142 9.51 -23.92 -10.49
C ILE A 142 10.02 -24.51 -11.79
N ALA A 143 10.01 -25.83 -11.91
CA ALA A 143 10.35 -26.55 -13.11
C ALA A 143 9.08 -27.11 -13.77
N ILE A 144 8.81 -26.70 -14.99
CA ILE A 144 7.61 -27.09 -15.75
C ILE A 144 8.01 -28.15 -16.76
N LYS A 145 7.27 -29.25 -16.77
CA LYS A 145 7.46 -30.38 -17.70
C LYS A 145 6.16 -30.65 -18.43
N LYS A 146 6.28 -31.05 -19.68
CA LYS A 146 5.20 -31.60 -20.49
C LYS A 146 5.62 -32.98 -21.01
N ASP A 147 4.82 -34.00 -20.68
CA ASP A 147 5.15 -35.41 -20.99
C ASP A 147 6.55 -35.80 -20.48
N GLY A 148 6.96 -35.31 -19.29
CA GLY A 148 8.27 -35.55 -18.72
C GLY A 148 9.43 -34.74 -19.31
N VAL A 149 9.18 -33.88 -20.30
CA VAL A 149 10.19 -33.05 -20.99
C VAL A 149 10.07 -31.58 -20.51
N PRO A 150 11.19 -30.88 -20.24
CA PRO A 150 11.17 -29.46 -19.89
C PRO A 150 10.39 -28.62 -20.88
N ALA A 151 9.44 -27.82 -20.39
CA ALA A 151 8.57 -26.97 -21.19
C ALA A 151 9.01 -25.51 -21.14
N ALA A 152 9.66 -25.03 -22.21
CA ALA A 152 10.09 -23.63 -22.34
C ALA A 152 8.97 -22.75 -22.90
N GLY A 153 9.02 -21.44 -22.59
CA GLY A 153 8.09 -20.45 -23.13
C GLY A 153 6.71 -20.42 -22.45
N ILE A 154 6.55 -21.11 -21.34
CA ILE A 154 5.30 -21.16 -20.59
C ILE A 154 5.22 -19.95 -19.64
N THR A 155 4.12 -19.22 -19.68
CA THR A 155 3.87 -18.11 -18.74
C THR A 155 3.43 -18.64 -17.39
N VAL A 156 4.18 -18.27 -16.35
CA VAL A 156 3.92 -18.65 -14.96
C VAL A 156 3.62 -17.42 -14.15
N LYS A 157 2.49 -17.42 -13.47
CA LYS A 157 2.11 -16.36 -12.52
C LYS A 157 2.03 -16.95 -11.12
N VAL A 158 2.55 -16.23 -10.14
CA VAL A 158 2.40 -16.58 -8.71
C VAL A 158 1.40 -15.61 -8.09
N ARG A 159 0.39 -16.18 -7.43
CA ARG A 159 -0.68 -15.42 -6.79
C ARG A 159 -0.69 -15.67 -5.28
N ARG A 160 -0.94 -14.61 -4.51
CA ARG A 160 -1.16 -14.68 -3.06
C ARG A 160 -2.34 -13.80 -2.69
N ASN A 161 -3.27 -14.32 -1.92
CA ASN A 161 -4.49 -13.59 -1.48
C ASN A 161 -5.23 -12.93 -2.67
N GLY A 162 -5.32 -13.62 -3.81
CA GLY A 162 -5.98 -13.12 -5.01
C GLY A 162 -5.15 -12.15 -5.88
N GLN A 163 -3.97 -11.72 -5.45
CA GLN A 163 -3.12 -10.78 -6.18
C GLN A 163 -1.91 -11.47 -6.82
N ILE A 164 -1.58 -11.12 -8.05
CA ILE A 164 -0.36 -11.59 -8.72
C ILE A 164 0.85 -10.89 -8.10
N VAL A 165 1.75 -11.68 -7.51
CA VAL A 165 2.97 -11.23 -6.87
C VAL A 165 4.24 -11.58 -7.64
N GLY A 166 4.11 -12.37 -8.71
CA GLY A 166 5.20 -12.73 -9.62
C GLY A 166 4.63 -13.14 -10.98
N ASN A 167 5.36 -12.83 -12.04
CA ASN A 167 5.05 -13.25 -13.42
C ASN A 167 6.36 -13.38 -14.17
N ASP A 168 6.57 -14.55 -14.81
CA ASP A 168 7.77 -14.84 -15.61
C ASP A 168 7.45 -15.90 -16.66
N ILE A 169 8.40 -16.15 -17.57
CA ILE A 169 8.27 -17.15 -18.64
C ILE A 169 9.37 -18.18 -18.46
N SER A 170 9.02 -19.48 -18.56
CA SER A 170 9.97 -20.57 -18.41
C SER A 170 11.09 -20.52 -19.45
N ASP A 171 12.32 -20.76 -19.01
CA ASP A 171 13.51 -20.80 -19.83
C ASP A 171 13.62 -22.12 -20.64
N GLN A 172 14.76 -22.31 -21.34
CA GLN A 172 15.01 -23.52 -22.14
C GLN A 172 15.07 -24.82 -21.32
N LYS A 173 15.24 -24.71 -19.99
CA LYS A 173 15.20 -25.83 -19.05
C LYS A 173 13.81 -26.05 -18.45
N GLY A 174 12.82 -25.25 -18.87
CA GLY A 174 11.49 -25.24 -18.29
C GLY A 174 11.42 -24.56 -16.92
N GLU A 175 12.44 -23.81 -16.51
CA GLU A 175 12.52 -23.23 -15.17
C GLU A 175 12.12 -21.74 -15.15
N VAL A 176 11.46 -21.36 -14.06
CA VAL A 176 11.24 -19.95 -13.65
C VAL A 176 11.69 -19.77 -12.21
N SER A 177 12.07 -18.57 -11.81
CA SER A 177 12.46 -18.31 -10.43
C SER A 177 11.87 -17.03 -9.87
N PHE A 178 11.33 -17.10 -8.66
CA PHE A 178 10.72 -15.99 -7.95
C PHE A 178 11.39 -15.78 -6.59
N ARG A 179 11.54 -14.56 -6.16
CA ARG A 179 11.96 -14.22 -4.81
C ARG A 179 10.74 -13.88 -3.98
N LEU A 180 10.35 -14.76 -3.06
CA LEU A 180 9.09 -14.70 -2.34
C LEU A 180 9.29 -14.85 -0.83
N LEU A 181 8.34 -14.36 -0.04
CA LEU A 181 8.21 -14.68 1.39
C LEU A 181 7.78 -16.14 1.56
N TYR A 182 8.13 -16.75 2.70
CA TYR A 182 7.57 -18.06 3.05
C TYR A 182 6.09 -17.91 3.42
N ALA A 183 5.22 -18.46 2.60
CA ALA A 183 3.76 -18.35 2.74
C ALA A 183 3.04 -19.32 1.78
N PRO A 184 1.73 -19.51 1.94
CA PRO A 184 0.90 -20.13 0.92
C PRO A 184 0.77 -19.28 -0.34
N TYR A 185 0.85 -19.94 -1.51
CA TYR A 185 0.72 -19.34 -2.85
C TYR A 185 -0.05 -20.26 -3.78
N GLU A 186 -0.55 -19.67 -4.85
CA GLU A 186 -1.07 -20.35 -6.02
C GLU A 186 -0.15 -20.07 -7.22
N VAL A 187 0.23 -21.11 -7.95
CA VAL A 187 0.91 -21.02 -9.23
C VAL A 187 -0.11 -21.19 -10.34
N LEU A 188 -0.17 -20.23 -11.24
CA LEU A 188 -1.03 -20.25 -12.42
C LEU A 188 -0.13 -20.47 -13.64
N ILE A 189 -0.32 -21.58 -14.32
CA ILE A 189 0.37 -21.89 -15.57
C ILE A 189 -0.58 -21.54 -16.72
N VAL A 190 -0.23 -20.51 -17.50
CA VAL A 190 -1.07 -19.98 -18.57
C VAL A 190 -0.57 -20.55 -19.90
N ARG A 191 -1.36 -21.41 -20.53
CA ARG A 191 -1.09 -21.98 -21.85
C ARG A 191 -1.66 -21.11 -22.97
N ASN A 192 -2.86 -20.55 -22.76
CA ASN A 192 -3.50 -19.57 -23.63
C ASN A 192 -4.58 -18.81 -22.82
N GLU A 193 -5.32 -17.87 -23.46
CA GLU A 193 -6.27 -16.98 -22.78
C GLU A 193 -7.38 -17.71 -21.98
N ASN A 194 -7.74 -18.94 -22.34
CA ASN A 194 -8.83 -19.72 -21.75
C ASN A 194 -8.35 -21.04 -21.10
N ASP A 195 -7.04 -21.31 -21.09
CA ASP A 195 -6.49 -22.57 -20.61
C ASP A 195 -5.37 -22.31 -19.60
N MET A 196 -5.69 -22.57 -18.33
CA MET A 196 -4.84 -22.25 -17.20
C MET A 196 -4.97 -23.34 -16.13
N ASP A 197 -3.82 -23.87 -15.71
CA ASP A 197 -3.73 -24.76 -14.54
C ASP A 197 -3.40 -23.95 -13.30
N VAL A 198 -4.01 -24.32 -12.17
CA VAL A 198 -3.77 -23.68 -10.87
C VAL A 198 -3.29 -24.74 -9.89
N TYR A 199 -2.13 -24.47 -9.27
CA TYR A 199 -1.50 -25.32 -8.27
C TYR A 199 -1.36 -24.55 -6.96
N GLU A 200 -1.85 -25.11 -5.87
CA GLU A 200 -1.67 -24.54 -4.53
C GLU A 200 -0.46 -25.17 -3.85
N PHE A 201 0.37 -24.35 -3.22
CA PHE A 201 1.52 -24.83 -2.45
C PHE A 201 1.87 -23.86 -1.31
N SER A 202 2.60 -24.36 -0.32
CA SER A 202 3.17 -23.54 0.76
C SER A 202 4.67 -23.41 0.54
N PHE A 203 5.13 -22.19 0.25
CA PHE A 203 6.57 -21.94 0.12
C PHE A 203 7.21 -21.88 1.51
N ALA A 204 8.19 -22.72 1.74
CA ALA A 204 8.93 -22.86 2.99
C ALA A 204 10.42 -23.05 2.69
N PRO A 205 11.32 -22.96 3.71
CA PRO A 205 12.78 -23.04 3.51
C PRO A 205 13.28 -24.28 2.78
N ASP A 206 12.61 -25.40 2.93
CA ASP A 206 12.94 -26.69 2.29
C ASP A 206 12.74 -26.67 0.76
N LEU A 207 11.89 -25.80 0.25
CA LEU A 207 11.68 -25.60 -1.19
C LEU A 207 12.72 -24.69 -1.86
N GLN A 208 13.64 -24.09 -1.12
CA GLN A 208 14.75 -23.34 -1.72
C GLN A 208 15.83 -24.24 -2.35
N GLU A 209 15.96 -25.45 -1.86
CA GLU A 209 17.03 -26.39 -2.25
C GLU A 209 16.60 -27.30 -3.42
N LYS A 210 15.31 -27.36 -3.71
CA LYS A 210 14.75 -28.21 -4.78
C LYS A 210 13.72 -27.46 -5.60
N PRO A 211 13.76 -27.56 -6.95
CA PRO A 211 12.70 -27.03 -7.79
C PRO A 211 11.35 -27.69 -7.45
N LEU A 212 10.29 -26.88 -7.47
CA LEU A 212 8.93 -27.38 -7.47
C LEU A 212 8.61 -27.90 -8.88
N ASP A 213 8.57 -29.22 -9.03
CA ASP A 213 8.25 -29.84 -10.31
C ASP A 213 6.73 -29.80 -10.56
N LEU A 214 6.34 -29.22 -11.69
CA LEU A 214 4.94 -29.17 -12.14
C LEU A 214 4.83 -29.83 -13.52
N GLU A 215 3.94 -30.81 -13.63
CA GLU A 215 3.63 -31.48 -14.89
C GLU A 215 2.37 -30.87 -15.49
N ILE A 216 2.43 -30.48 -16.76
CA ILE A 216 1.30 -29.95 -17.52
C ILE A 216 0.84 -30.96 -18.56
N GLY A 217 -0.47 -31.15 -18.65
CA GLY A 217 -1.10 -32.07 -19.61
C GLY A 217 -1.20 -31.47 -21.03
#